data_15a378f4bef58048c4e77c586dd5c7d8
#
_entry.id   15a378f4bef58048c4e77c586dd5c7d8
#
_cell.length_a   1.000
_cell.length_b   1.000
_cell.length_c   1.000
_cell.angle_alpha   90.00
_cell.angle_beta   90.00
_cell.angle_gamma   90.00
#
_symmetry.space_group_name_H-M   'P 1'
#
loop_
_entity.id
_entity.type
_entity.pdbx_description
1 polymer ?
#
loop_
_entity_poly.entity_id
_entity_poly.type
_entity_poly.pdbx_seq_one_letter_code
_entity_poly.pdbx_strand_id
1 'polypeptide(L)'
;VSEICTHDVDLGDVTLRVHEAGDPKNPTVVLSHGFPELAHSWRHQLPVLAAAGFHVIAPDQRGYGHSTAPTAVDAYGVRQLTGDLVALLDRAGKDQAVFVGHDWGSLVVWETARLHPERVRSVVGVSVPLTQWPAKPTDLMKMVYTDRFFYILYFQQVGPPERELGADPHRSMAAFLYFASGQAMHGREMPTELPPMEGTGFLDV
;
A
#
# COMPACT_ATOMS: atom_id res chain seq x y z
N VAL A 1 25.85 0.70 -9.05
CA VAL A 1 24.52 0.64 -8.43
C VAL A 1 23.78 1.89 -8.88
N SER A 2 22.63 1.74 -9.52
CA SER A 2 21.84 2.89 -9.97
C SER A 2 21.39 3.70 -8.75
N GLU A 3 21.65 5.00 -8.75
CA GLU A 3 21.27 5.92 -7.68
C GLU A 3 19.74 6.05 -7.63
N ILE A 4 19.18 6.11 -6.43
CA ILE A 4 17.76 6.38 -6.21
C ILE A 4 17.59 7.88 -6.08
N CYS A 5 16.84 8.48 -6.98
CA CYS A 5 16.42 9.89 -6.91
C CYS A 5 15.08 9.96 -6.16
N THR A 6 14.95 10.96 -5.28
CA THR A 6 13.70 11.21 -4.55
C THR A 6 13.22 12.63 -4.85
N HIS A 7 11.98 12.75 -5.32
CA HIS A 7 11.39 14.04 -5.70
C HIS A 7 9.86 14.02 -5.53
N ASP A 8 9.26 15.17 -5.66
CA ASP A 8 7.81 15.33 -5.60
C ASP A 8 7.24 15.45 -7.01
N VAL A 9 6.13 14.75 -7.25
CA VAL A 9 5.39 14.78 -8.52
C VAL A 9 3.99 15.33 -8.26
N ASP A 10 3.71 16.48 -8.84
CA ASP A 10 2.39 17.11 -8.78
C ASP A 10 1.45 16.45 -9.81
N LEU A 11 0.35 15.85 -9.31
CA LEU A 11 -0.70 15.23 -10.12
C LEU A 11 -1.94 16.12 -10.28
N GLY A 12 -1.93 17.31 -9.65
CA GLY A 12 -3.00 18.29 -9.68
C GLY A 12 -3.81 18.32 -8.39
N ASP A 13 -4.47 17.23 -8.02
CA ASP A 13 -5.23 17.11 -6.77
C ASP A 13 -4.36 16.65 -5.59
N VAL A 14 -3.30 15.91 -5.86
CA VAL A 14 -2.30 15.46 -4.88
C VAL A 14 -0.89 15.61 -5.43
N THR A 15 0.05 15.79 -4.54
CA THR A 15 1.49 15.69 -4.81
C THR A 15 2.01 14.41 -4.17
N LEU A 16 2.67 13.54 -4.95
CA LEU A 16 3.26 12.32 -4.44
C LEU A 16 4.77 12.43 -4.30
N ARG A 17 5.31 11.97 -3.17
CA ARG A 17 6.73 11.70 -3.00
C ARG A 17 7.08 10.44 -3.78
N VAL A 18 8.05 10.52 -4.67
CA VAL A 18 8.44 9.43 -5.57
C VAL A 18 9.92 9.09 -5.37
N HIS A 19 10.21 7.80 -5.27
CA HIS A 19 11.54 7.24 -5.38
C HIS A 19 11.70 6.65 -6.76
N GLU A 20 12.70 7.07 -7.50
CA GLU A 20 12.88 6.74 -8.91
C GLU A 20 14.32 6.26 -9.15
N ALA A 21 14.48 5.25 -10.03
CA ALA A 21 15.77 4.73 -10.43
C ALA A 21 15.75 4.23 -11.87
N GLY A 22 16.92 4.23 -12.53
CA GLY A 22 17.09 3.77 -13.90
C GLY A 22 16.91 4.86 -14.96
N ASP A 23 17.12 4.49 -16.22
CA ASP A 23 16.99 5.44 -17.34
C ASP A 23 15.51 5.61 -17.69
N PRO A 24 14.97 6.85 -17.71
CA PRO A 24 13.58 7.12 -18.11
C PRO A 24 13.21 6.64 -19.52
N LYS A 25 14.16 6.32 -20.37
CA LYS A 25 13.89 5.77 -21.72
C LYS A 25 13.51 4.29 -21.70
N ASN A 26 13.87 3.60 -20.63
CA ASN A 26 13.63 2.16 -20.49
C ASN A 26 12.16 1.83 -20.24
N PRO A 27 11.76 0.54 -20.38
CA PRO A 27 10.45 0.07 -19.94
C PRO A 27 10.21 0.36 -18.47
N THR A 28 8.99 0.82 -18.12
CA THR A 28 8.69 1.30 -16.79
C THR A 28 8.08 0.21 -15.91
N VAL A 29 8.52 0.19 -14.65
CA VAL A 29 7.94 -0.59 -13.55
C VAL A 29 7.46 0.39 -12.48
N VAL A 30 6.20 0.28 -12.07
CA VAL A 30 5.62 1.05 -10.96
C VAL A 30 5.46 0.12 -9.76
N LEU A 31 6.01 0.52 -8.61
CA LEU A 31 6.00 -0.26 -7.37
C LEU A 31 5.06 0.39 -6.36
N SER A 32 3.99 -0.30 -5.97
CA SER A 32 2.99 0.17 -5.00
C SER A 32 3.16 -0.58 -3.67
N HIS A 33 3.46 0.17 -2.59
CA HIS A 33 3.68 -0.38 -1.25
C HIS A 33 2.37 -0.73 -0.54
N GLY A 34 2.45 -1.48 0.57
CA GLY A 34 1.34 -1.85 1.42
C GLY A 34 1.17 -0.97 2.67
N PHE A 35 0.37 -1.47 3.61
CA PHE A 35 0.15 -0.84 4.92
C PHE A 35 0.95 -1.57 6.01
N PRO A 36 1.59 -0.86 6.93
CA PRO A 36 1.81 0.60 7.02
C PRO A 36 3.17 1.03 6.45
N GLU A 37 3.44 0.62 5.24
CA GLU A 37 4.72 0.82 4.57
C GLU A 37 4.79 2.16 3.82
N LEU A 38 5.96 2.42 3.23
CA LEU A 38 6.27 3.54 2.34
C LEU A 38 7.00 3.01 1.10
N ALA A 39 7.23 3.86 0.11
CA ALA A 39 8.09 3.55 -1.02
C ALA A 39 9.49 3.06 -0.60
N HIS A 40 9.94 3.43 0.61
CA HIS A 40 11.18 2.94 1.21
C HIS A 40 11.26 1.41 1.32
N SER A 41 10.14 0.70 1.41
CA SER A 41 10.10 -0.77 1.39
C SER A 41 10.74 -1.35 0.14
N TRP A 42 10.69 -0.63 -0.97
CA TRP A 42 11.25 -1.01 -2.25
C TRP A 42 12.72 -0.64 -2.47
N ARG A 43 13.41 -0.06 -1.45
CA ARG A 43 14.81 0.43 -1.54
C ARG A 43 15.82 -0.59 -2.06
N HIS A 44 15.55 -1.89 -1.90
CA HIS A 44 16.42 -2.96 -2.40
C HIS A 44 16.04 -3.41 -3.83
N GLN A 45 14.77 -3.31 -4.20
CA GLN A 45 14.26 -3.67 -5.52
C GLN A 45 14.54 -2.60 -6.56
N LEU A 46 14.42 -1.32 -6.19
CA LEU A 46 14.67 -0.18 -7.06
C LEU A 46 16.02 -0.28 -7.81
N PRO A 47 17.17 -0.41 -7.14
CA PRO A 47 18.46 -0.45 -7.84
C PRO A 47 18.67 -1.75 -8.64
N VAL A 48 18.09 -2.87 -8.20
CA VAL A 48 18.20 -4.16 -8.90
C VAL A 48 17.42 -4.13 -10.21
N LEU A 49 16.20 -3.63 -10.19
CA LEU A 49 15.37 -3.48 -11.40
C LEU A 49 15.97 -2.44 -12.37
N ALA A 50 16.50 -1.34 -11.84
CA ALA A 50 17.18 -0.34 -12.65
C ALA A 50 18.43 -0.92 -13.34
N ALA A 51 19.24 -1.71 -12.62
CA ALA A 51 20.38 -2.41 -13.20
C ALA A 51 19.99 -3.48 -14.24
N ALA A 52 18.79 -4.04 -14.12
CA ALA A 52 18.21 -4.96 -15.11
C ALA A 52 17.64 -4.25 -16.35
N GLY A 53 17.77 -2.91 -16.45
CA GLY A 53 17.35 -2.14 -17.61
C GLY A 53 15.90 -1.66 -17.55
N PHE A 54 15.37 -1.45 -16.37
CA PHE A 54 14.04 -0.84 -16.19
C PHE A 54 14.14 0.60 -15.68
N HIS A 55 13.17 1.40 -16.00
CA HIS A 55 12.85 2.64 -15.33
C HIS A 55 11.87 2.33 -14.20
N VAL A 56 12.21 2.63 -12.95
CA VAL A 56 11.45 2.18 -11.78
C VAL A 56 10.93 3.38 -11.01
N ILE A 57 9.63 3.41 -10.75
CA ILE A 57 8.92 4.48 -10.04
C ILE A 57 8.22 3.87 -8.84
N ALA A 58 8.53 4.34 -7.63
CA ALA A 58 7.92 3.92 -6.39
C ALA A 58 7.38 5.14 -5.63
N PRO A 59 6.09 5.43 -5.68
CA PRO A 59 5.50 6.51 -4.90
C PRO A 59 5.26 6.10 -3.45
N ASP A 60 5.40 7.05 -2.50
CA ASP A 60 4.56 7.01 -1.31
C ASP A 60 3.14 7.26 -1.78
N GLN A 61 2.21 6.33 -1.54
CA GLN A 61 0.83 6.50 -1.98
C GLN A 61 0.17 7.69 -1.27
N ARG A 62 -0.91 8.26 -1.84
CA ARG A 62 -1.66 9.34 -1.16
C ARG A 62 -2.00 8.94 0.28
N GLY A 63 -1.82 9.86 1.21
CA GLY A 63 -2.00 9.62 2.64
C GLY A 63 -0.78 9.06 3.38
N TYR A 64 0.29 8.73 2.68
CA TYR A 64 1.50 8.16 3.26
C TYR A 64 2.71 9.08 3.13
N GLY A 65 3.60 8.97 4.09
CA GLY A 65 4.92 9.61 4.08
C GLY A 65 4.88 11.11 3.84
N HIS A 66 5.51 11.55 2.76
CA HIS A 66 5.54 12.95 2.37
C HIS A 66 4.54 13.30 1.26
N SER A 67 3.74 12.33 0.81
CA SER A 67 2.66 12.58 -0.14
C SER A 67 1.50 13.32 0.49
N THR A 68 0.71 14.00 -0.33
CA THR A 68 -0.51 14.69 0.12
C THR A 68 -1.46 13.71 0.82
N ALA A 69 -1.98 14.11 1.98
CA ALA A 69 -2.94 13.37 2.78
C ALA A 69 -4.30 14.11 2.83
N PRO A 70 -5.19 13.93 1.84
CA PRO A 70 -6.52 14.51 1.86
C PRO A 70 -7.31 14.05 3.09
N THR A 71 -8.13 14.95 3.66
CA THR A 71 -8.94 14.63 4.85
C THR A 71 -10.27 13.94 4.50
N ALA A 72 -10.73 14.06 3.26
CA ALA A 72 -11.98 13.45 2.82
C ALA A 72 -11.79 11.95 2.56
N VAL A 73 -12.67 11.11 3.13
CA VAL A 73 -12.59 9.64 3.00
C VAL A 73 -12.72 9.19 1.55
N ASP A 74 -13.57 9.83 0.76
CA ASP A 74 -13.78 9.52 -0.66
C ASP A 74 -12.56 9.83 -1.55
N ALA A 75 -11.62 10.64 -1.05
CA ALA A 75 -10.34 10.87 -1.72
C ALA A 75 -9.42 9.63 -1.76
N TYR A 76 -9.77 8.57 -1.01
CA TYR A 76 -9.03 7.31 -0.96
C TYR A 76 -9.74 6.15 -1.67
N GLY A 77 -10.72 6.47 -2.48
CA GLY A 77 -11.42 5.46 -3.27
C GLY A 77 -10.50 4.79 -4.31
N VAL A 78 -10.88 3.61 -4.74
CA VAL A 78 -10.08 2.81 -5.69
C VAL A 78 -9.76 3.56 -6.99
N ARG A 79 -10.69 4.41 -7.48
CA ARG A 79 -10.49 5.24 -8.68
C ARG A 79 -9.39 6.28 -8.50
N GLN A 80 -9.32 6.88 -7.31
CA GLN A 80 -8.28 7.84 -6.95
C GLN A 80 -6.92 7.15 -6.85
N LEU A 81 -6.84 6.04 -6.14
CA LEU A 81 -5.58 5.29 -5.96
C LEU A 81 -5.03 4.76 -7.29
N THR A 82 -5.88 4.20 -8.15
CA THR A 82 -5.46 3.73 -9.48
C THR A 82 -5.14 4.89 -10.41
N GLY A 83 -5.90 5.98 -10.30
CA GLY A 83 -5.69 7.22 -11.05
C GLY A 83 -4.32 7.83 -10.78
N ASP A 84 -3.85 7.81 -9.54
CA ASP A 84 -2.50 8.28 -9.17
C ASP A 84 -1.41 7.50 -9.92
N LEU A 85 -1.51 6.17 -9.94
CA LEU A 85 -0.53 5.34 -10.63
C LEU A 85 -0.51 5.59 -12.14
N VAL A 86 -1.68 5.81 -12.73
CA VAL A 86 -1.80 6.17 -14.15
C VAL A 86 -1.26 7.57 -14.43
N ALA A 87 -1.58 8.55 -13.56
CA ALA A 87 -1.07 9.91 -13.71
C ALA A 87 0.45 9.98 -13.57
N LEU A 88 1.07 9.13 -12.75
CA LEU A 88 2.53 8.99 -12.70
C LEU A 88 3.11 8.54 -14.05
N LEU A 89 2.45 7.61 -14.75
CA LEU A 89 2.86 7.22 -16.10
C LEU A 89 2.76 8.39 -17.09
N ASP A 90 1.69 9.18 -17.00
CA ASP A 90 1.51 10.36 -17.86
C ASP A 90 2.62 11.38 -17.62
N ARG A 91 2.97 11.63 -16.35
CA ARG A 91 4.10 12.50 -15.97
C ARG A 91 5.45 11.97 -16.45
N ALA A 92 5.62 10.65 -16.46
CA ALA A 92 6.81 9.99 -16.99
C ALA A 92 6.82 9.86 -18.54
N GLY A 93 5.76 10.29 -19.22
CA GLY A 93 5.62 10.17 -20.69
C GLY A 93 5.54 8.71 -21.15
N LYS A 94 4.86 7.85 -20.38
CA LYS A 94 4.76 6.42 -20.65
C LYS A 94 3.32 5.99 -20.92
N ASP A 95 3.14 5.21 -21.98
CA ASP A 95 1.82 4.66 -22.32
C ASP A 95 1.45 3.49 -21.40
N GLN A 96 2.40 2.62 -21.10
CA GLN A 96 2.19 1.39 -20.29
C GLN A 96 3.35 1.13 -19.35
N ALA A 97 3.04 0.42 -18.25
CA ALA A 97 4.04 -0.11 -17.31
C ALA A 97 3.72 -1.53 -16.84
N VAL A 98 4.73 -2.17 -16.24
CA VAL A 98 4.54 -3.28 -15.33
C VAL A 98 4.20 -2.70 -13.96
N PHE A 99 3.10 -3.14 -13.35
CA PHE A 99 2.71 -2.74 -12.01
C PHE A 99 3.00 -3.86 -11.02
N VAL A 100 3.71 -3.53 -9.96
CA VAL A 100 4.05 -4.47 -8.88
C VAL A 100 3.49 -3.90 -7.57
N GLY A 101 2.69 -4.68 -6.87
CA GLY A 101 2.13 -4.28 -5.58
C GLY A 101 2.43 -5.28 -4.49
N HIS A 102 2.57 -4.80 -3.27
CA HIS A 102 2.66 -5.60 -2.06
C HIS A 102 1.51 -5.24 -1.12
N ASP A 103 0.88 -6.25 -0.47
CA ASP A 103 -0.20 -6.07 0.49
C ASP A 103 -1.34 -5.20 -0.08
N TRP A 104 -1.70 -4.07 0.53
CA TRP A 104 -2.69 -3.12 -0.02
C TRP A 104 -2.30 -2.59 -1.40
N GLY A 105 -1.01 -2.44 -1.67
CA GLY A 105 -0.52 -2.07 -2.99
C GLY A 105 -0.85 -3.11 -4.06
N SER A 106 -0.94 -4.40 -3.70
CA SER A 106 -1.42 -5.45 -4.62
C SER A 106 -2.86 -5.23 -5.03
N LEU A 107 -3.73 -4.86 -4.08
CA LEU A 107 -5.13 -4.52 -4.40
C LEU A 107 -5.21 -3.36 -5.39
N VAL A 108 -4.39 -2.32 -5.17
CA VAL A 108 -4.36 -1.15 -6.07
C VAL A 108 -3.90 -1.55 -7.46
N VAL A 109 -2.84 -2.34 -7.62
CA VAL A 109 -2.34 -2.71 -8.97
C VAL A 109 -3.27 -3.70 -9.69
N TRP A 110 -3.97 -4.60 -8.97
CA TRP A 110 -5.01 -5.44 -9.55
C TRP A 110 -6.18 -4.60 -10.08
N GLU A 111 -6.60 -3.61 -9.30
CA GLU A 111 -7.67 -2.69 -9.71
C GLU A 111 -7.21 -1.74 -10.82
N THR A 112 -5.93 -1.37 -10.87
CA THR A 112 -5.37 -0.63 -12.00
C THR A 112 -5.51 -1.43 -13.29
N ALA A 113 -5.20 -2.73 -13.26
CA ALA A 113 -5.37 -3.58 -14.43
C ALA A 113 -6.83 -3.74 -14.86
N ARG A 114 -7.76 -3.73 -13.89
CA ARG A 114 -9.20 -3.84 -14.17
C ARG A 114 -9.79 -2.55 -14.73
N LEU A 115 -9.37 -1.39 -14.20
CA LEU A 115 -9.94 -0.09 -14.56
C LEU A 115 -9.23 0.60 -15.73
N HIS A 116 -7.94 0.29 -15.93
CA HIS A 116 -7.07 0.91 -16.93
C HIS A 116 -6.24 -0.15 -17.68
N PRO A 117 -6.89 -1.17 -18.30
CA PRO A 117 -6.18 -2.29 -18.93
C PRO A 117 -5.22 -1.84 -20.03
N GLU A 118 -5.52 -0.74 -20.73
CA GLU A 118 -4.69 -0.15 -21.77
C GLU A 118 -3.37 0.44 -21.25
N ARG A 119 -3.29 0.72 -19.94
CA ARG A 119 -2.09 1.27 -19.28
C ARG A 119 -1.20 0.19 -18.64
N VAL A 120 -1.67 -1.05 -18.62
CA VAL A 120 -1.03 -2.15 -17.90
C VAL A 120 -0.43 -3.16 -18.86
N ARG A 121 0.89 -3.30 -18.82
CA ARG A 121 1.61 -4.33 -19.57
C ARG A 121 1.56 -5.67 -18.86
N SER A 122 1.73 -5.65 -17.53
CA SER A 122 1.68 -6.83 -16.65
C SER A 122 1.46 -6.41 -15.22
N VAL A 123 0.98 -7.32 -14.38
CA VAL A 123 0.83 -7.13 -12.95
C VAL A 123 1.56 -8.22 -12.18
N VAL A 124 2.20 -7.83 -11.09
CA VAL A 124 2.76 -8.72 -10.07
C VAL A 124 2.15 -8.34 -8.73
N GLY A 125 1.35 -9.25 -8.15
CA GLY A 125 0.83 -9.10 -6.79
C GLY A 125 1.65 -9.92 -5.81
N VAL A 126 2.20 -9.27 -4.78
CA VAL A 126 2.98 -9.90 -3.72
C VAL A 126 2.12 -9.95 -2.46
N SER A 127 1.99 -11.12 -1.85
CA SER A 127 1.21 -11.46 -0.64
C SER A 127 -0.32 -11.50 -0.87
N VAL A 128 -0.87 -10.67 -1.75
CA VAL A 128 -2.33 -10.60 -1.98
C VAL A 128 -2.64 -10.95 -3.44
N PRO A 129 -3.28 -12.11 -3.69
CA PRO A 129 -3.68 -12.52 -5.04
C PRO A 129 -4.86 -11.71 -5.57
N LEU A 130 -5.07 -11.76 -6.88
CA LEU A 130 -6.31 -11.26 -7.47
C LEU A 130 -7.51 -12.01 -6.88
N THR A 131 -8.40 -11.27 -6.24
CA THR A 131 -9.59 -11.82 -5.61
C THR A 131 -10.84 -11.12 -6.13
N GLN A 132 -11.80 -11.91 -6.58
CA GLN A 132 -13.14 -11.41 -6.90
C GLN A 132 -14.03 -11.52 -5.65
N TRP A 133 -14.46 -10.40 -5.12
CA TRP A 133 -15.32 -10.34 -3.96
C TRP A 133 -16.79 -10.43 -4.40
N PRO A 134 -17.59 -11.38 -3.87
CA PRO A 134 -19.01 -11.52 -4.20
C PRO A 134 -19.88 -10.40 -3.60
N ALA A 135 -19.34 -9.68 -2.61
CA ALA A 135 -19.97 -8.55 -1.96
C ALA A 135 -18.90 -7.58 -1.45
N LYS A 136 -19.33 -6.47 -0.84
CA LYS A 136 -18.38 -5.51 -0.24
C LYS A 136 -17.48 -6.21 0.79
N PRO A 137 -16.15 -6.10 0.69
CA PRO A 137 -15.23 -6.84 1.55
C PRO A 137 -15.46 -6.64 3.05
N THR A 138 -15.74 -5.39 3.46
CA THR A 138 -16.02 -5.08 4.87
C THR A 138 -17.29 -5.74 5.40
N ASP A 139 -18.29 -5.97 4.55
CA ASP A 139 -19.54 -6.65 4.96
C ASP A 139 -19.28 -8.16 5.13
N LEU A 140 -18.50 -8.76 4.24
CA LEU A 140 -18.05 -10.14 4.38
C LEU A 140 -17.18 -10.35 5.62
N MET A 141 -16.27 -9.42 5.90
CA MET A 141 -15.44 -9.44 7.10
C MET A 141 -16.28 -9.36 8.38
N LYS A 142 -17.30 -8.49 8.42
CA LYS A 142 -18.24 -8.43 9.56
C LYS A 142 -18.98 -9.75 9.77
N MET A 143 -19.34 -10.46 8.71
CA MET A 143 -19.98 -11.78 8.83
C MET A 143 -19.02 -12.85 9.38
N VAL A 144 -17.74 -12.80 8.98
CA VAL A 144 -16.73 -13.78 9.41
C VAL A 144 -16.27 -13.52 10.84
N TYR A 145 -15.98 -12.28 11.18
CA TYR A 145 -15.41 -11.92 12.49
C TYR A 145 -16.48 -11.58 13.53
N THR A 146 -17.70 -11.32 13.09
CA THR A 146 -18.87 -11.00 13.92
C THR A 146 -18.55 -9.92 14.97
N ASP A 147 -18.27 -10.32 16.22
CA ASP A 147 -17.92 -9.48 17.37
C ASP A 147 -16.44 -9.60 17.78
N ARG A 148 -15.65 -10.32 16.96
CA ARG A 148 -14.21 -10.50 17.21
C ARG A 148 -13.38 -9.40 16.60
N PHE A 149 -12.28 -9.06 17.27
CA PHE A 149 -11.37 -8.03 16.80
C PHE A 149 -10.76 -8.42 15.45
N PHE A 150 -10.89 -7.51 14.49
CA PHE A 150 -10.19 -7.59 13.22
C PHE A 150 -9.76 -6.18 12.80
N TYR A 151 -8.46 -5.98 12.64
CA TYR A 151 -7.88 -4.64 12.47
C TYR A 151 -8.48 -3.84 11.31
N ILE A 152 -8.84 -4.47 10.18
CA ILE A 152 -9.46 -3.77 9.05
C ILE A 152 -10.82 -3.19 9.46
N LEU A 153 -11.61 -3.91 10.27
CA LEU A 153 -12.89 -3.41 10.79
C LEU A 153 -12.69 -2.33 11.86
N TYR A 154 -11.67 -2.49 12.71
CA TYR A 154 -11.29 -1.48 13.70
C TYR A 154 -10.93 -0.15 13.02
N PHE A 155 -10.16 -0.19 11.94
CA PHE A 155 -9.75 1.00 11.18
C PHE A 155 -10.90 1.65 10.37
N GLN A 156 -12.09 1.06 10.32
CA GLN A 156 -13.28 1.74 9.77
C GLN A 156 -13.86 2.76 10.76
N GLN A 157 -13.45 2.74 12.03
CA GLN A 157 -13.90 3.70 13.02
C GLN A 157 -13.06 4.98 12.93
N VAL A 158 -13.71 6.13 12.76
CA VAL A 158 -13.02 7.43 12.76
C VAL A 158 -12.75 7.86 14.20
N GLY A 159 -11.51 8.11 14.55
CA GLY A 159 -11.06 8.65 15.84
C GLY A 159 -10.37 7.64 16.78
N PRO A 160 -10.94 6.46 17.12
CA PRO A 160 -10.28 5.53 18.01
C PRO A 160 -8.90 5.06 17.52
N PRO A 161 -8.73 4.56 16.27
CA PRO A 161 -7.43 4.14 15.76
C PRO A 161 -6.41 5.27 15.71
N GLU A 162 -6.82 6.47 15.28
CA GLU A 162 -5.93 7.62 15.20
C GLU A 162 -5.42 8.06 16.57
N ARG A 163 -6.28 8.03 17.60
CA ARG A 163 -5.86 8.36 18.97
C ARG A 163 -4.91 7.31 19.54
N GLU A 164 -5.20 6.03 19.33
CA GLU A 164 -4.37 4.93 19.84
C GLU A 164 -2.98 4.96 19.17
N LEU A 165 -2.94 4.87 17.84
CA LEU A 165 -1.70 4.77 17.10
C LEU A 165 -0.89 6.07 17.12
N GLY A 166 -1.57 7.21 17.17
CA GLY A 166 -0.97 8.54 17.23
C GLY A 166 -0.44 8.92 18.62
N ALA A 167 -0.82 8.21 19.69
CA ALA A 167 -0.34 8.49 21.06
C ALA A 167 1.17 8.28 21.19
N ASP A 168 1.70 7.25 20.55
CA ASP A 168 3.14 6.98 20.41
C ASP A 168 3.41 6.30 19.06
N PRO A 169 3.63 7.08 17.99
CA PRO A 169 3.82 6.54 16.65
C PRO A 169 5.02 5.59 16.53
N HIS A 170 6.09 5.84 17.31
CA HIS A 170 7.27 4.97 17.30
C HIS A 170 6.93 3.58 17.86
N ARG A 171 6.24 3.53 19.00
CA ARG A 171 5.78 2.29 19.60
C ARG A 171 4.80 1.56 18.68
N SER A 172 3.85 2.28 18.09
CA SER A 172 2.86 1.71 17.19
C SER A 172 3.50 1.05 15.96
N MET A 173 4.44 1.74 15.32
CA MET A 173 5.16 1.20 14.17
C MET A 173 6.08 0.04 14.55
N ALA A 174 6.79 0.14 15.69
CA ALA A 174 7.64 -0.94 16.16
C ALA A 174 6.84 -2.20 16.47
N ALA A 175 5.70 -2.08 17.14
CA ALA A 175 4.80 -3.19 17.46
C ALA A 175 4.26 -3.83 16.17
N PHE A 176 3.75 -3.03 15.23
CA PHE A 176 3.20 -3.52 13.98
C PHE A 176 4.23 -4.27 13.14
N LEU A 177 5.39 -3.67 12.91
CA LEU A 177 6.44 -4.27 12.09
C LEU A 177 7.03 -5.51 12.75
N TYR A 178 7.17 -5.53 14.08
CA TYR A 178 7.58 -6.71 14.82
C TYR A 178 6.56 -7.84 14.68
N PHE A 179 5.26 -7.54 14.92
CA PHE A 179 4.18 -8.53 14.80
C PHE A 179 4.10 -9.13 13.39
N ALA A 180 4.25 -8.31 12.35
CA ALA A 180 4.26 -8.75 10.96
C ALA A 180 5.56 -9.45 10.53
N SER A 181 6.58 -9.52 11.38
CA SER A 181 7.87 -10.12 11.06
C SER A 181 7.89 -11.61 11.38
N GLY A 182 8.76 -12.37 10.68
CA GLY A 182 9.01 -13.78 10.99
C GLY A 182 9.56 -14.01 12.40
N GLN A 183 10.16 -12.99 13.05
CA GLN A 183 10.64 -13.10 14.42
C GLN A 183 9.49 -13.24 15.44
N ALA A 184 8.38 -12.54 15.22
CA ALA A 184 7.21 -12.65 16.09
C ALA A 184 6.55 -14.03 16.03
N MET A 185 6.70 -14.71 14.90
CA MET A 185 6.14 -16.05 14.70
C MET A 185 6.99 -17.18 15.28
N HIS A 186 8.26 -16.89 15.65
CA HIS A 186 9.14 -17.90 16.23
C HIS A 186 8.76 -18.22 17.67
N GLY A 187 8.31 -19.46 17.91
CA GLY A 187 8.02 -19.96 19.25
C GLY A 187 6.76 -19.44 19.91
N ARG A 188 5.90 -18.74 19.19
CA ARG A 188 4.57 -18.35 19.66
C ARG A 188 3.51 -19.30 19.14
N GLU A 189 2.68 -19.81 20.03
CA GLU A 189 1.39 -20.39 19.65
C GLU A 189 0.46 -19.22 19.26
N MET A 190 -0.12 -19.31 18.06
CA MET A 190 -1.15 -18.36 17.66
C MET A 190 -2.34 -18.49 18.58
N PRO A 191 -2.94 -17.37 19.03
CA PRO A 191 -4.16 -17.42 19.81
C PRO A 191 -5.22 -18.24 19.08
N THR A 192 -5.83 -19.19 19.78
CA THR A 192 -6.92 -20.01 19.22
C THR A 192 -8.20 -19.21 19.03
N GLU A 193 -8.35 -18.09 19.74
CA GLU A 193 -9.48 -17.18 19.63
C GLU A 193 -9.01 -15.73 19.58
N LEU A 194 -9.66 -14.93 18.73
CA LEU A 194 -9.47 -13.49 18.69
C LEU A 194 -10.24 -12.84 19.84
N PRO A 195 -9.70 -11.76 20.46
CA PRO A 195 -10.40 -11.01 21.49
C PRO A 195 -11.69 -10.38 20.96
N PRO A 196 -12.62 -9.93 21.85
CA PRO A 196 -13.80 -9.21 21.44
C PRO A 196 -13.46 -7.88 20.75
N MET A 197 -14.30 -7.43 19.84
CA MET A 197 -14.11 -6.14 19.16
C MET A 197 -14.29 -4.96 20.11
N GLU A 198 -15.25 -5.06 21.03
CA GLU A 198 -15.55 -4.00 22.00
C GLU A 198 -14.44 -3.92 23.06
N GLY A 199 -13.87 -2.72 23.23
CA GLY A 199 -12.85 -2.44 24.24
C GLY A 199 -11.44 -2.91 23.88
N THR A 200 -11.23 -3.54 22.71
CA THR A 200 -9.91 -3.98 22.26
C THR A 200 -9.33 -2.98 21.26
N GLY A 201 -8.13 -2.52 21.51
CA GLY A 201 -7.34 -1.72 20.58
C GLY A 201 -6.42 -2.57 19.70
N PHE A 202 -5.83 -1.95 18.72
CA PHE A 202 -4.88 -2.62 17.81
C PHE A 202 -3.60 -3.07 18.52
N LEU A 203 -3.14 -2.29 19.51
CA LEU A 203 -1.92 -2.59 20.27
C LEU A 203 -2.15 -3.58 21.42
N ASP A 204 -3.38 -4.03 21.64
CA ASP A 204 -3.76 -4.99 22.68
C ASP A 204 -3.73 -6.45 22.17
N VAL A 205 -3.55 -6.68 20.86
CA VAL A 205 -3.67 -7.98 20.17
C VAL A 205 -2.35 -8.65 19.88
#